data_19754bf21cc068bee9a836ebab2318ef
#
_entry.id   19754bf21cc068bee9a836ebab2318ef
#
_cell.length_a   1.000
_cell.length_b   1.000
_cell.length_c   1.000
_cell.angle_alpha   90.00
_cell.angle_beta   90.00
_cell.angle_gamma   90.00
#
_symmetry.space_group_name_H-M   'P 1'
#
loop_
_entity.id
_entity.type
_entity.pdbx_description
1 polymer ?
#
loop_
_entity_poly.entity_id
_entity_poly.type
_entity_poly.pdbx_seq_one_letter_code
_entity_poly.pdbx_strand_id
1 'polypeptide(L)'
;MLKLISNLSVLIVIGLLGPNVLAAETRIKGTIRVIDGDTFDVGGTRVRLFGIDAPEGDQPCTDAQGTELACGTFVTTQVRDAYRGKQADCRQTDIDRYGRSVARCVVGGVDVGQNLVASGLAFAFAQYSRDYIAVEKVAIRAGRGIHAYQMIRPSEFRAQQRAAAAVVAKTPAQVGQNGCTIKGNISAKGVRIFHVAGQRDYQKTSIKTNKGERWFCSAEEARAAGWRAARR
;
A
#
# COMPACT_ATOMS: atom_id res chain seq x y z
N MET A 1 -18.21 -88.31 14.80
CA MET A 1 -18.50 -87.42 13.70
C MET A 1 -18.64 -86.03 14.29
N LEU A 2 -17.61 -85.19 14.20
CA LEU A 2 -17.54 -83.85 14.80
C LEU A 2 -17.73 -82.84 13.71
N LYS A 3 -18.82 -82.10 13.77
CA LYS A 3 -19.08 -80.94 12.81
C LYS A 3 -18.39 -79.72 13.32
N LEU A 4 -17.39 -79.20 12.60
CA LEU A 4 -16.80 -77.91 12.76
C LEU A 4 -17.80 -76.84 12.13
N ILE A 5 -18.28 -75.96 12.95
CA ILE A 5 -19.04 -74.77 12.48
C ILE A 5 -18.00 -73.62 12.44
N SER A 6 -17.66 -73.17 11.20
CA SER A 6 -16.79 -72.04 10.97
C SER A 6 -17.61 -70.75 11.07
N ASN A 7 -17.38 -69.92 12.07
CA ASN A 7 -17.93 -68.58 12.18
C ASN A 7 -17.14 -67.59 11.37
N LEU A 8 -17.68 -67.14 10.24
CA LEU A 8 -17.11 -66.08 9.40
C LEU A 8 -17.54 -64.73 9.94
N SER A 9 -16.68 -64.09 10.70
CA SER A 9 -16.91 -62.70 11.19
C SER A 9 -16.70 -61.72 10.05
N VAL A 10 -17.75 -61.12 9.55
CA VAL A 10 -17.71 -60.01 8.59
C VAL A 10 -17.45 -58.71 9.36
N LEU A 11 -16.23 -58.18 9.24
CA LEU A 11 -15.87 -56.85 9.73
C LEU A 11 -16.45 -55.80 8.78
N ILE A 12 -17.53 -55.13 9.18
CA ILE A 12 -18.06 -53.97 8.50
C ILE A 12 -17.21 -52.74 8.86
N VAL A 13 -16.34 -52.32 7.96
CA VAL A 13 -15.61 -51.05 8.07
C VAL A 13 -16.57 -49.92 7.69
N ILE A 14 -17.16 -49.28 8.69
CA ILE A 14 -17.93 -48.05 8.49
C ILE A 14 -16.92 -46.93 8.27
N GLY A 15 -16.69 -46.57 7.01
CA GLY A 15 -15.90 -45.41 6.65
C GLY A 15 -16.60 -44.13 7.11
N LEU A 16 -16.04 -43.44 8.11
CA LEU A 16 -16.44 -42.11 8.54
C LEU A 16 -16.11 -41.10 7.42
N LEU A 17 -17.03 -40.88 6.50
CA LEU A 17 -17.04 -39.72 5.62
C LEU A 17 -17.33 -38.48 6.46
N GLY A 18 -16.30 -37.86 7.03
CA GLY A 18 -16.42 -36.55 7.64
C GLY A 18 -16.91 -35.52 6.63
N PRO A 19 -17.77 -34.56 7.01
CA PRO A 19 -18.18 -33.50 6.10
C PRO A 19 -16.94 -32.69 5.67
N ASN A 20 -16.61 -32.70 4.39
CA ASN A 20 -15.69 -31.74 3.79
C ASN A 20 -16.33 -30.36 3.91
N VAL A 21 -15.98 -29.61 4.95
CA VAL A 21 -16.32 -28.19 5.06
C VAL A 21 -15.49 -27.46 4.01
N LEU A 22 -16.01 -27.29 2.80
CA LEU A 22 -15.46 -26.33 1.86
C LEU A 22 -15.54 -24.97 2.52
N ALA A 23 -14.38 -24.41 2.89
CA ALA A 23 -14.32 -23.03 3.37
C ALA A 23 -14.94 -22.13 2.28
N ALA A 24 -16.00 -21.40 2.64
CA ALA A 24 -16.67 -20.50 1.70
C ALA A 24 -15.69 -19.43 1.25
N GLU A 25 -15.50 -19.34 -0.06
CA GLU A 25 -14.60 -18.36 -0.68
C GLU A 25 -15.21 -16.95 -0.50
N THR A 26 -14.52 -16.08 0.23
CA THR A 26 -14.98 -14.70 0.43
C THR A 26 -14.85 -13.92 -0.87
N ARG A 27 -15.99 -13.40 -1.37
CA ARG A 27 -16.07 -12.59 -2.60
C ARG A 27 -16.55 -11.19 -2.27
N ILE A 28 -15.84 -10.19 -2.82
CA ILE A 28 -16.13 -8.78 -2.69
C ILE A 28 -16.54 -8.27 -4.06
N LYS A 29 -17.77 -7.77 -4.18
CA LYS A 29 -18.32 -7.27 -5.45
C LYS A 29 -18.78 -5.84 -5.30
N GLY A 30 -18.59 -5.04 -6.33
CA GLY A 30 -19.10 -3.68 -6.34
C GLY A 30 -18.36 -2.74 -7.28
N THR A 31 -18.79 -1.49 -7.24
CA THR A 31 -18.19 -0.42 -8.04
C THR A 31 -16.83 -0.03 -7.48
N ILE A 32 -15.85 0.13 -8.36
CA ILE A 32 -14.48 0.53 -8.03
C ILE A 32 -14.38 2.03 -7.80
N ARG A 33 -13.76 2.41 -6.68
CA ARG A 33 -13.14 3.69 -6.44
C ARG A 33 -11.63 3.48 -6.24
N VAL A 34 -10.81 3.97 -7.16
CA VAL A 34 -9.36 3.82 -7.10
C VAL A 34 -8.80 4.72 -5.99
N ILE A 35 -7.99 4.15 -5.11
CA ILE A 35 -7.28 4.85 -4.04
C ILE A 35 -5.87 5.20 -4.51
N ASP A 36 -5.13 4.18 -4.97
CA ASP A 36 -3.80 4.27 -5.57
C ASP A 36 -3.61 3.17 -6.63
N GLY A 37 -2.38 2.96 -7.10
CA GLY A 37 -2.09 2.05 -8.21
C GLY A 37 -2.39 0.57 -7.95
N ASP A 38 -2.47 0.13 -6.69
CA ASP A 38 -2.74 -1.27 -6.31
C ASP A 38 -3.78 -1.43 -5.20
N THR A 39 -4.45 -0.35 -4.82
CA THR A 39 -5.46 -0.36 -3.76
C THR A 39 -6.76 0.27 -4.25
N PHE A 40 -7.83 -0.49 -4.17
CA PHE A 40 -9.18 -0.07 -4.56
C PHE A 40 -10.11 -0.07 -3.35
N ASP A 41 -11.17 0.71 -3.45
CA ASP A 41 -12.38 0.52 -2.67
C ASP A 41 -13.42 -0.11 -3.60
N VAL A 42 -13.90 -1.29 -3.26
CA VAL A 42 -14.85 -2.07 -4.06
C VAL A 42 -16.11 -2.24 -3.23
N GLY A 43 -17.17 -1.52 -3.59
CA GLY A 43 -18.44 -1.57 -2.86
C GLY A 43 -18.31 -1.21 -1.37
N GLY A 44 -17.40 -0.30 -1.00
CA GLY A 44 -17.13 0.10 0.38
C GLY A 44 -16.05 -0.72 1.10
N THR A 45 -15.54 -1.79 0.48
CA THR A 45 -14.47 -2.61 1.05
C THR A 45 -13.12 -2.21 0.50
N ARG A 46 -12.13 -1.94 1.37
CA ARG A 46 -10.75 -1.66 0.97
C ARG A 46 -10.04 -2.93 0.52
N VAL A 47 -9.67 -2.99 -0.75
CA VAL A 47 -9.02 -4.14 -1.39
C VAL A 47 -7.64 -3.75 -1.86
N ARG A 48 -6.61 -4.50 -1.43
CA ARG A 48 -5.29 -4.49 -2.04
C ARG A 48 -5.21 -5.59 -3.11
N LEU A 49 -4.79 -5.24 -4.30
CA LEU A 49 -4.66 -6.20 -5.39
C LEU A 49 -3.53 -7.20 -5.10
N PHE A 50 -3.86 -8.48 -5.17
CA PHE A 50 -2.93 -9.57 -4.88
C PHE A 50 -1.81 -9.66 -5.93
N GLY A 51 -0.59 -9.92 -5.47
CA GLY A 51 0.55 -10.30 -6.32
C GLY A 51 1.18 -9.18 -7.13
N ILE A 52 0.76 -7.93 -6.93
CA ILE A 52 1.34 -6.76 -7.58
C ILE A 52 1.79 -5.71 -6.56
N ASP A 53 2.67 -4.81 -7.01
CA ASP A 53 3.18 -3.67 -6.24
C ASP A 53 3.29 -2.46 -7.17
N ALA A 54 2.43 -1.47 -7.01
CA ALA A 54 2.44 -0.26 -7.82
C ALA A 54 3.30 0.84 -7.18
N PRO A 55 3.84 1.78 -7.96
CA PRO A 55 4.54 2.93 -7.41
C PRO A 55 3.68 3.70 -6.41
N GLU A 56 4.34 4.12 -5.30
CA GLU A 56 3.72 5.00 -4.32
C GLU A 56 3.37 6.35 -4.95
N GLY A 57 2.32 7.02 -4.49
CA GLY A 57 1.82 8.24 -5.12
C GLY A 57 2.85 9.36 -5.25
N ASP A 58 3.85 9.42 -4.37
CA ASP A 58 4.97 10.38 -4.38
C ASP A 58 6.28 9.77 -4.91
N GLN A 59 6.25 8.55 -5.46
CA GLN A 59 7.45 7.90 -5.97
C GLN A 59 7.87 8.47 -7.32
N PRO A 60 9.09 9.02 -7.42
CA PRO A 60 9.64 9.51 -8.69
C PRO A 60 10.20 8.36 -9.54
N CYS A 61 10.39 8.66 -10.80
CA CYS A 61 11.25 7.92 -11.72
C CYS A 61 12.07 8.89 -12.55
N THR A 62 13.06 8.41 -13.32
CA THR A 62 13.96 9.23 -14.11
C THR A 62 13.92 8.78 -15.56
N ASP A 63 13.83 9.70 -16.50
CA ASP A 63 13.94 9.41 -17.93
C ASP A 63 15.40 9.17 -18.37
N ALA A 64 15.60 8.85 -19.64
CA ALA A 64 16.93 8.61 -20.20
C ALA A 64 17.83 9.86 -20.20
N GLN A 65 17.27 11.04 -20.04
CA GLN A 65 17.96 12.34 -19.97
C GLN A 65 18.28 12.75 -18.53
N GLY A 66 17.86 11.95 -17.54
CA GLY A 66 18.07 12.24 -16.12
C GLY A 66 16.99 13.16 -15.51
N THR A 67 15.89 13.42 -16.22
CA THR A 67 14.79 14.25 -15.74
C THR A 67 13.93 13.46 -14.75
N GLU A 68 13.68 14.00 -13.57
CA GLU A 68 12.78 13.40 -12.59
C GLU A 68 11.32 13.64 -12.97
N LEU A 69 10.52 12.57 -12.93
CA LEU A 69 9.10 12.55 -13.28
C LEU A 69 8.27 12.00 -12.11
N ALA A 70 7.02 12.44 -11.98
CA ALA A 70 6.09 12.01 -10.94
C ALA A 70 5.38 10.70 -11.32
N CYS A 71 6.14 9.61 -11.43
CA CYS A 71 5.64 8.33 -11.93
C CYS A 71 4.54 7.71 -11.05
N GLY A 72 4.59 7.86 -9.73
CA GLY A 72 3.53 7.38 -8.85
C GLY A 72 2.19 8.07 -9.11
N THR A 73 2.20 9.39 -9.29
CA THR A 73 1.00 10.15 -9.67
C THR A 73 0.50 9.75 -11.05
N PHE A 74 1.41 9.57 -12.02
CA PHE A 74 1.07 9.10 -13.36
C PHE A 74 0.36 7.74 -13.30
N VAL A 75 0.93 6.75 -12.62
CA VAL A 75 0.33 5.40 -12.47
C VAL A 75 -1.05 5.49 -11.83
N THR A 76 -1.17 6.20 -10.71
CA THR A 76 -2.46 6.34 -10.02
C THR A 76 -3.53 6.96 -10.93
N THR A 77 -3.15 7.91 -11.79
CA THR A 77 -4.05 8.54 -12.76
C THR A 77 -4.47 7.54 -13.82
N GLN A 78 -3.52 6.82 -14.44
CA GLN A 78 -3.81 5.80 -15.47
C GLN A 78 -4.73 4.68 -14.94
N VAL A 79 -4.47 4.20 -13.71
CA VAL A 79 -5.30 3.18 -13.07
C VAL A 79 -6.71 3.73 -12.77
N ARG A 80 -6.81 4.99 -12.36
CA ARG A 80 -8.10 5.64 -12.10
C ARG A 80 -8.92 5.79 -13.38
N ASP A 81 -8.30 6.21 -14.46
CA ASP A 81 -8.96 6.35 -15.77
C ASP A 81 -9.42 5.00 -16.31
N ALA A 82 -8.61 3.94 -16.07
CA ALA A 82 -8.93 2.59 -16.52
C ALA A 82 -10.06 1.92 -15.72
N TYR A 83 -10.17 2.15 -14.41
CA TYR A 83 -11.01 1.31 -13.54
C TYR A 83 -12.08 2.05 -12.73
N ARG A 84 -12.00 3.35 -12.54
CA ARG A 84 -12.99 4.12 -11.78
C ARG A 84 -14.41 3.88 -12.32
N GLY A 85 -15.32 3.54 -11.42
CA GLY A 85 -16.75 3.34 -11.75
C GLY A 85 -17.07 1.98 -12.38
N LYS A 86 -16.07 1.15 -12.71
CA LYS A 86 -16.30 -0.21 -13.22
C LYS A 86 -16.73 -1.16 -12.10
N GLN A 87 -17.45 -2.22 -12.46
CA GLN A 87 -17.83 -3.30 -11.55
C GLN A 87 -16.70 -4.31 -11.46
N ALA A 88 -16.30 -4.63 -10.23
CA ALA A 88 -15.34 -5.69 -9.95
C ALA A 88 -15.98 -6.86 -9.22
N ASP A 89 -15.40 -8.04 -9.45
CA ASP A 89 -15.62 -9.25 -8.68
C ASP A 89 -14.25 -9.71 -8.16
N CYS A 90 -14.04 -9.58 -6.84
CA CYS A 90 -12.77 -9.85 -6.21
C CYS A 90 -12.87 -11.07 -5.31
N ARG A 91 -11.98 -12.04 -5.51
CA ARG A 91 -11.80 -13.21 -4.67
C ARG A 91 -10.73 -12.91 -3.62
N GLN A 92 -11.11 -12.85 -2.35
CA GLN A 92 -10.18 -12.64 -1.25
C GLN A 92 -9.25 -13.84 -1.13
N THR A 93 -7.96 -13.56 -1.02
CA THR A 93 -6.90 -14.57 -0.80
C THR A 93 -6.27 -14.45 0.58
N ASP A 94 -6.30 -13.23 1.17
CA ASP A 94 -5.67 -12.96 2.48
C ASP A 94 -6.25 -11.67 3.09
N ILE A 95 -5.84 -11.37 4.31
CA ILE A 95 -6.03 -10.08 4.99
C ILE A 95 -4.65 -9.58 5.44
N ASP A 96 -4.28 -8.37 5.02
CA ASP A 96 -2.99 -7.84 5.39
C ASP A 96 -2.96 -7.31 6.84
N ARG A 97 -1.75 -6.98 7.32
CA ARG A 97 -1.53 -6.47 8.69
C ARG A 97 -2.25 -5.15 9.00
N TYR A 98 -2.81 -4.48 8.00
CA TYR A 98 -3.59 -3.25 8.14
C TYR A 98 -5.10 -3.50 8.08
N GLY A 99 -5.52 -4.77 7.99
CA GLY A 99 -6.92 -5.18 7.91
C GLY A 99 -7.53 -5.00 6.51
N ARG A 100 -6.72 -4.77 5.45
CA ARG A 100 -7.23 -4.70 4.08
C ARG A 100 -7.41 -6.10 3.54
N SER A 101 -8.51 -6.35 2.81
CA SER A 101 -8.65 -7.58 2.03
C SER A 101 -7.63 -7.61 0.91
N VAL A 102 -6.78 -8.63 0.87
CA VAL A 102 -5.90 -8.91 -0.27
C VAL A 102 -6.66 -9.81 -1.23
N ALA A 103 -6.87 -9.38 -2.48
CA ALA A 103 -7.75 -10.11 -3.39
C ALA A 103 -7.30 -10.05 -4.86
N ARG A 104 -7.67 -11.09 -5.61
CA ARG A 104 -7.65 -11.09 -7.08
C ARG A 104 -8.96 -10.53 -7.58
N CYS A 105 -8.90 -9.46 -8.34
CA CYS A 105 -10.07 -8.78 -8.88
C CYS A 105 -10.18 -8.99 -10.38
N VAL A 106 -11.39 -9.21 -10.86
CA VAL A 106 -11.74 -9.32 -12.28
C VAL A 106 -12.71 -8.20 -12.64
N VAL A 107 -12.45 -7.54 -13.78
CA VAL A 107 -13.31 -6.51 -14.37
C VAL A 107 -13.54 -6.89 -15.83
N GLY A 108 -14.79 -7.08 -16.23
CA GLY A 108 -15.12 -7.49 -17.60
C GLY A 108 -14.46 -8.81 -18.05
N GLY A 109 -14.24 -9.76 -17.12
CA GLY A 109 -13.58 -11.03 -17.40
C GLY A 109 -12.05 -10.98 -17.38
N VAL A 110 -11.43 -9.82 -17.16
CA VAL A 110 -9.97 -9.62 -17.18
C VAL A 110 -9.43 -9.49 -15.76
N ASP A 111 -8.35 -10.24 -15.44
CA ASP A 111 -7.61 -10.08 -14.18
C ASP A 111 -6.94 -8.70 -14.14
N VAL A 112 -7.32 -7.90 -13.14
CA VAL A 112 -6.86 -6.52 -12.98
C VAL A 112 -5.35 -6.46 -12.70
N GLY A 113 -4.85 -7.33 -11.83
CA GLY A 113 -3.42 -7.39 -11.48
C GLY A 113 -2.56 -7.73 -12.70
N GLN A 114 -2.97 -8.76 -13.45
CA GLN A 114 -2.30 -9.15 -14.69
C GLN A 114 -2.28 -8.01 -15.72
N ASN A 115 -3.40 -7.32 -15.88
CA ASN A 115 -3.52 -6.21 -16.84
C ASN A 115 -2.63 -5.03 -16.47
N LEU A 116 -2.57 -4.67 -15.17
CA LEU A 116 -1.71 -3.60 -14.69
C LEU A 116 -0.23 -3.92 -14.89
N VAL A 117 0.20 -5.16 -14.61
CA VAL A 117 1.58 -5.59 -14.87
C VAL A 117 1.89 -5.64 -16.37
N ALA A 118 0.96 -6.15 -17.19
CA ALA A 118 1.13 -6.21 -18.66
C ALA A 118 1.26 -4.82 -19.30
N SER A 119 0.56 -3.83 -18.72
CA SER A 119 0.61 -2.43 -19.17
C SER A 119 1.80 -1.66 -18.60
N GLY A 120 2.60 -2.26 -17.70
CA GLY A 120 3.69 -1.59 -17.02
C GLY A 120 3.23 -0.53 -16.03
N LEU A 121 2.06 -0.68 -15.42
CA LEU A 121 1.55 0.20 -14.36
C LEU A 121 1.80 -0.35 -12.96
N ALA A 122 2.26 -1.60 -12.84
CA ALA A 122 2.67 -2.22 -11.60
C ALA A 122 3.80 -3.22 -11.84
N PHE A 123 4.55 -3.51 -10.80
CA PHE A 123 5.52 -4.59 -10.73
C PHE A 123 4.83 -5.88 -10.25
N ALA A 124 5.32 -7.04 -10.70
CA ALA A 124 5.00 -8.31 -10.05
C ALA A 124 5.63 -8.34 -8.66
N PHE A 125 4.82 -8.66 -7.63
CA PHE A 125 5.32 -8.74 -6.26
C PHE A 125 5.75 -10.17 -5.92
N ALA A 126 6.92 -10.56 -6.42
CA ALA A 126 7.45 -11.91 -6.37
C ALA A 126 7.57 -12.50 -4.95
N GLN A 127 7.61 -11.66 -3.92
CA GLN A 127 7.63 -12.08 -2.52
C GLN A 127 6.31 -12.76 -2.10
N TYR A 128 5.19 -12.39 -2.72
CA TYR A 128 3.86 -12.91 -2.40
C TYR A 128 3.30 -13.84 -3.47
N SER A 129 3.65 -13.64 -4.75
CA SER A 129 3.21 -14.51 -5.84
C SER A 129 4.16 -14.45 -7.04
N ARG A 130 4.30 -15.59 -7.71
CA ARG A 130 5.08 -15.70 -8.96
C ARG A 130 4.23 -15.56 -10.21
N ASP A 131 2.91 -15.42 -10.08
CA ASP A 131 1.95 -15.54 -11.18
C ASP A 131 2.16 -14.50 -12.29
N TYR A 132 2.58 -13.28 -11.90
CA TYR A 132 2.75 -12.17 -12.86
C TYR A 132 4.19 -11.95 -13.31
N ILE A 133 5.18 -12.74 -12.83
CA ILE A 133 6.60 -12.56 -13.18
C ILE A 133 6.84 -12.68 -14.69
N ALA A 134 6.21 -13.64 -15.35
CA ALA A 134 6.37 -13.83 -16.79
C ALA A 134 5.80 -12.64 -17.58
N VAL A 135 4.65 -12.13 -17.14
CA VAL A 135 4.00 -10.95 -17.73
C VAL A 135 4.85 -9.70 -17.55
N GLU A 136 5.41 -9.48 -16.34
CA GLU A 136 6.32 -8.37 -16.06
C GLU A 136 7.55 -8.40 -16.99
N LYS A 137 8.18 -9.57 -17.17
CA LYS A 137 9.33 -9.70 -18.07
C LYS A 137 9.03 -9.26 -19.51
N VAL A 138 7.82 -9.51 -19.98
CA VAL A 138 7.37 -9.04 -21.31
C VAL A 138 7.18 -7.53 -21.31
N ALA A 139 6.55 -6.96 -20.28
CA ALA A 139 6.35 -5.51 -20.16
C ALA A 139 7.69 -4.76 -20.07
N ILE A 140 8.64 -5.27 -19.28
CA ILE A 140 10.01 -4.71 -19.17
C ILE A 140 10.72 -4.70 -20.52
N ARG A 141 10.76 -5.84 -21.23
CA ARG A 141 11.41 -5.92 -22.56
C ARG A 141 10.82 -4.98 -23.59
N ALA A 142 9.53 -4.72 -23.47
CA ALA A 142 8.80 -3.82 -24.37
C ALA A 142 8.83 -2.35 -23.90
N GLY A 143 9.47 -2.01 -22.78
CA GLY A 143 9.51 -0.66 -22.22
C GLY A 143 8.12 -0.10 -21.91
N ARG A 144 7.16 -0.93 -21.47
CA ARG A 144 5.78 -0.48 -21.25
C ARG A 144 5.66 0.32 -19.95
N GLY A 145 4.91 1.41 -20.00
CA GLY A 145 4.58 2.22 -18.83
C GLY A 145 5.84 2.67 -18.08
N ILE A 146 5.89 2.38 -16.76
CA ILE A 146 7.03 2.73 -15.89
C ILE A 146 8.33 2.01 -16.24
N HIS A 147 8.28 0.92 -17.01
CA HIS A 147 9.48 0.19 -17.44
C HIS A 147 10.27 0.90 -18.56
N ALA A 148 9.74 2.01 -19.11
CA ALA A 148 10.49 2.92 -19.96
C ALA A 148 11.43 3.85 -19.18
N TYR A 149 11.33 3.87 -17.85
CA TYR A 149 12.04 4.79 -16.95
C TYR A 149 12.92 4.03 -15.97
N GLN A 150 13.91 4.73 -15.41
CA GLN A 150 14.70 4.22 -14.28
C GLN A 150 13.90 4.45 -12.98
N MET A 151 13.61 3.37 -12.28
CA MET A 151 12.83 3.40 -11.05
C MET A 151 13.26 2.26 -10.13
N ILE A 152 13.41 2.51 -8.85
CA ILE A 152 13.53 1.44 -7.84
C ILE A 152 12.15 0.81 -7.60
N ARG A 153 12.13 -0.45 -7.16
CA ARG A 153 10.85 -1.12 -6.86
C ARG A 153 10.12 -0.42 -5.70
N PRO A 154 8.79 -0.36 -5.72
CA PRO A 154 8.02 0.33 -4.67
C PRO A 154 8.32 -0.19 -3.25
N SER A 155 8.53 -1.50 -3.10
CA SER A 155 8.94 -2.10 -1.82
C SER A 155 10.28 -1.56 -1.30
N GLU A 156 11.24 -1.32 -2.18
CA GLU A 156 12.55 -0.72 -1.88
C GLU A 156 12.40 0.76 -1.55
N PHE A 157 11.59 1.48 -2.32
CA PHE A 157 11.26 2.87 -2.04
C PHE A 157 10.67 3.05 -0.64
N ARG A 158 9.67 2.22 -0.26
CA ARG A 158 9.12 2.21 1.09
C ARG A 158 10.16 1.87 2.16
N ALA A 159 11.10 0.96 1.87
CA ALA A 159 12.18 0.63 2.80
C ALA A 159 13.12 1.82 3.02
N GLN A 160 13.50 2.52 1.95
CA GLN A 160 14.31 3.74 2.02
C GLN A 160 13.60 4.85 2.79
N GLN A 161 12.31 5.07 2.53
CA GLN A 161 11.50 6.06 3.26
C GLN A 161 11.45 5.75 4.76
N ARG A 162 11.27 4.47 5.14
CA ARG A 162 11.28 4.06 6.56
C ARG A 162 12.65 4.25 7.20
N ALA A 163 13.73 3.91 6.48
CA ALA A 163 15.09 4.10 6.98
C ALA A 163 15.40 5.59 7.20
N ALA A 164 15.04 6.45 6.25
CA ALA A 164 15.18 7.89 6.37
C ALA A 164 14.38 8.45 7.55
N ALA A 165 13.13 8.01 7.73
CA ALA A 165 12.30 8.40 8.86
C ALA A 165 12.89 7.94 10.21
N ALA A 166 13.49 6.75 10.26
CA ALA A 166 14.14 6.23 11.48
C ALA A 166 15.40 7.04 11.86
N VAL A 167 16.17 7.49 10.86
CA VAL A 167 17.32 8.40 11.09
C VAL A 167 16.84 9.73 11.64
N VAL A 168 15.79 10.32 11.04
CA VAL A 168 15.20 11.59 11.52
C VAL A 168 14.66 11.44 12.95
N ALA A 169 14.01 10.31 13.27
CA ALA A 169 13.48 10.04 14.61
C ALA A 169 14.58 9.90 15.68
N LYS A 170 15.77 9.42 15.30
CA LYS A 170 16.95 9.30 16.20
C LYS A 170 17.72 10.61 16.33
N THR A 171 17.50 11.60 15.46
CA THR A 171 18.16 12.89 15.57
C THR A 171 17.58 13.65 16.76
N PRO A 172 18.43 14.17 17.69
CA PRO A 172 17.94 14.94 18.83
C PRO A 172 17.01 16.07 18.40
N ALA A 173 15.93 16.25 19.15
CA ALA A 173 15.02 17.36 18.91
C ALA A 173 15.78 18.68 19.10
N GLN A 174 15.61 19.62 18.17
CA GLN A 174 16.12 20.98 18.37
C GLN A 174 15.30 21.63 19.49
N VAL A 175 15.98 22.30 20.40
CA VAL A 175 15.38 22.89 21.57
C VAL A 175 15.32 24.42 21.38
N GLY A 176 14.13 24.99 21.54
CA GLY A 176 13.95 26.44 21.57
C GLY A 176 14.44 27.06 22.89
N GLN A 177 14.42 28.40 22.98
CA GLN A 177 14.95 29.14 24.14
C GLN A 177 14.35 28.71 25.49
N ASN A 178 13.13 28.17 25.53
CA ASN A 178 12.44 27.73 26.75
C ASN A 178 12.42 26.21 26.94
N GLY A 179 13.34 25.47 26.31
CA GLY A 179 13.35 24.00 26.38
C GLY A 179 12.26 23.29 25.57
N CYS A 180 11.40 24.03 24.84
CA CYS A 180 10.31 23.47 24.04
C CYS A 180 10.84 22.92 22.73
N THR A 181 10.25 21.80 22.26
CA THR A 181 10.76 21.03 21.10
C THR A 181 9.81 21.00 19.89
N ILE A 182 8.62 21.57 19.98
CA ILE A 182 7.65 21.61 18.90
C ILE A 182 7.79 22.92 18.14
N LYS A 183 8.04 22.84 16.86
CA LYS A 183 8.27 23.97 15.97
C LYS A 183 6.95 24.45 15.34
N GLY A 184 6.56 25.69 15.58
CA GLY A 184 5.41 26.32 14.93
C GLY A 184 5.88 27.31 13.87
N ASN A 185 5.71 27.00 12.59
CA ASN A 185 6.05 27.89 11.47
C ASN A 185 4.81 28.34 10.69
N ILE A 186 4.92 29.48 10.05
CA ILE A 186 3.87 30.05 9.19
C ILE A 186 4.28 29.82 7.73
N SER A 187 3.46 29.06 6.99
CA SER A 187 3.71 28.78 5.58
C SER A 187 3.65 30.06 4.72
N ALA A 188 4.15 30.01 3.48
CA ALA A 188 4.05 31.11 2.52
C ALA A 188 2.60 31.58 2.27
N LYS A 189 1.60 30.72 2.55
CA LYS A 189 0.17 31.03 2.42
C LYS A 189 -0.46 31.51 3.75
N GLY A 190 0.36 31.85 4.77
CA GLY A 190 -0.12 32.32 6.07
C GLY A 190 -0.66 31.22 6.99
N VAL A 191 -0.57 29.95 6.62
CA VAL A 191 -1.10 28.85 7.43
C VAL A 191 -0.15 28.53 8.57
N ARG A 192 -0.67 28.54 9.82
CA ARG A 192 0.05 28.16 11.05
C ARG A 192 0.13 26.63 11.16
N ILE A 193 1.35 26.09 11.14
CA ILE A 193 1.60 24.65 11.13
C ILE A 193 2.61 24.32 12.24
N PHE A 194 2.34 23.31 13.07
CA PHE A 194 3.33 22.82 14.02
C PHE A 194 3.90 21.45 13.61
N HIS A 195 5.19 21.28 13.88
CA HIS A 195 5.97 20.07 13.60
C HIS A 195 6.52 19.49 14.90
N VAL A 196 6.33 18.20 15.09
CA VAL A 196 6.87 17.45 16.24
C VAL A 196 8.17 16.78 15.80
N ALA A 197 9.11 16.63 16.72
CA ALA A 197 10.37 15.91 16.50
C ALA A 197 10.10 14.50 15.91
N GLY A 198 10.89 14.10 14.91
CA GLY A 198 10.68 12.83 14.17
C GLY A 198 9.79 12.95 12.94
N GLN A 199 9.12 14.07 12.69
CA GLN A 199 8.40 14.30 11.44
C GLN A 199 9.37 14.68 10.30
N ARG A 200 9.01 14.30 9.07
CA ARG A 200 9.83 14.47 7.85
C ARG A 200 10.42 15.85 7.68
N ASP A 201 9.62 16.89 7.93
CA ASP A 201 10.03 18.27 7.68
C ASP A 201 10.50 19.01 8.95
N TYR A 202 10.53 18.31 10.10
CA TYR A 202 10.92 18.94 11.39
C TYR A 202 12.32 19.54 11.34
N GLN A 203 13.32 18.80 10.87
CA GLN A 203 14.71 19.26 10.83
C GLN A 203 14.91 20.43 9.85
N LYS A 204 14.17 20.44 8.75
CA LYS A 204 14.20 21.50 7.73
C LYS A 204 13.47 22.76 8.15
N THR A 205 12.56 22.67 9.15
CA THR A 205 11.78 23.81 9.62
C THR A 205 12.62 24.67 10.55
N SER A 206 12.84 25.92 10.16
CA SER A 206 13.45 26.96 11.00
C SER A 206 12.34 27.83 11.60
N ILE A 207 12.55 28.33 12.84
CA ILE A 207 11.62 29.20 13.53
C ILE A 207 12.08 30.65 13.43
N LYS A 208 11.25 31.50 12.82
CA LYS A 208 11.46 32.94 12.62
C LYS A 208 10.53 33.72 13.54
N THR A 209 10.97 34.00 14.76
CA THR A 209 10.14 34.67 15.79
C THR A 209 9.65 36.03 15.37
N ASN A 210 10.42 36.77 14.54
CA ASN A 210 10.02 38.03 13.94
C ASN A 210 8.84 37.94 12.95
N LYS A 211 8.47 36.73 12.52
CA LYS A 211 7.29 36.45 11.69
C LYS A 211 6.11 35.89 12.48
N GLY A 212 6.17 35.90 13.82
CA GLY A 212 5.15 35.30 14.68
C GLY A 212 5.25 33.79 14.79
N GLU A 213 6.33 33.19 14.28
CA GLU A 213 6.62 31.77 14.48
C GLU A 213 7.18 31.55 15.87
N ARG A 214 6.88 30.40 16.48
CA ARG A 214 7.34 30.14 17.85
C ARG A 214 7.48 28.63 18.15
N TRP A 215 8.14 28.35 19.27
CA TRP A 215 8.24 27.03 19.85
C TRP A 215 7.06 26.77 20.78
N PHE A 216 6.64 25.50 20.86
CA PHE A 216 5.62 25.00 21.77
C PHE A 216 6.18 23.83 22.58
N CYS A 217 5.74 23.72 23.83
CA CYS A 217 6.15 22.63 24.69
C CYS A 217 5.25 21.40 24.57
N SER A 218 4.02 21.57 24.09
CA SER A 218 3.12 20.44 23.79
C SER A 218 2.31 20.67 22.50
N ALA A 219 1.80 19.56 21.95
CA ALA A 219 0.92 19.63 20.78
C ALA A 219 -0.45 20.23 21.13
N GLU A 220 -0.89 20.06 22.39
CA GLU A 220 -2.13 20.64 22.91
C GLU A 220 -2.00 22.16 22.97
N GLU A 221 -0.88 22.67 23.47
CA GLU A 221 -0.56 24.11 23.50
C GLU A 221 -0.59 24.69 22.07
N ALA A 222 0.03 24.00 21.12
CA ALA A 222 0.04 24.45 19.73
C ALA A 222 -1.38 24.52 19.13
N ARG A 223 -2.22 23.50 19.39
CA ARG A 223 -3.64 23.49 18.94
C ARG A 223 -4.46 24.58 19.60
N ALA A 224 -4.32 24.75 20.91
CA ALA A 224 -5.02 25.80 21.64
C ALA A 224 -4.67 27.21 21.12
N ALA A 225 -3.44 27.38 20.62
CA ALA A 225 -2.99 28.61 19.99
C ALA A 225 -3.43 28.76 18.51
N GLY A 226 -4.26 27.85 17.99
CA GLY A 226 -4.79 27.89 16.63
C GLY A 226 -3.82 27.36 15.56
N TRP A 227 -2.86 26.51 15.93
CA TRP A 227 -1.94 25.87 14.99
C TRP A 227 -2.42 24.46 14.67
N ARG A 228 -2.34 24.05 13.39
CA ARG A 228 -2.64 22.69 12.99
C ARG A 228 -1.37 21.83 12.89
N ALA A 229 -1.50 20.55 13.10
CA ALA A 229 -0.40 19.62 12.87
C ALA A 229 0.04 19.59 11.39
N ALA A 230 1.34 19.40 11.16
CA ALA A 230 1.86 19.08 9.84
C ALA A 230 1.23 17.79 9.32
N ARG A 231 0.94 17.72 8.01
CA ARG A 231 0.53 16.49 7.36
C ARG A 231 1.74 15.56 7.26
N ARG A 232 1.50 14.27 7.45
CA ARG A 232 2.54 13.24 7.26
C ARG A 232 2.89 13.11 5.80
#